data_07fc4a81ab60685834bd71d4703bc860
#
_entry.id   07fc4a81ab60685834bd71d4703bc860
#
_cell.length_a   1.000
_cell.length_b   1.000
_cell.length_c   1.000
_cell.angle_alpha   90.00
_cell.angle_beta   90.00
_cell.angle_gamma   90.00
#
_symmetry.space_group_name_H-M   'P 1'
#
loop_
_entity.id
_entity.type
_entity.pdbx_description
1 polymer ?
#
loop_
_entity_poly.entity_id
_entity_poly.type
_entity_poly.pdbx_seq_one_letter_code
_entity_poly.pdbx_strand_id
1 'polypeptide(L)'
;NDLKTINDYLIKNKNDESLKEEISLISKNVNDYKDVVKLLKQIEEKIQNNSLDEKTLQDSFTKAKKEFDEIKVLFDSKDKEYKELEIQTSNFNQKESNNRDRLKSIEKLITSIDEYKRLLESILKEENIISSSKDESKTIKTNIEEKTKLINEIQTHIQTLNDKREAELLIAKYESDRVNLKKGEECFLCGSKEHPFVNHKISVNADETASLIAQKKQIFDEENKALRTIELNLSKLETKIESSTLELNKLSKNKEDIEQVFSLLNFILTDDSKINLEEEKQLLEEELKNIIKTRDEKE
;
A
#
# COMPACT_ATOMS: atom_id res chain seq x y z
N ASN A 1 -19.14 -26.78 35.60
CA ASN A 1 -17.88 -27.08 34.84
C ASN A 1 -17.86 -26.38 33.46
N ASP A 2 -18.99 -26.32 32.76
CA ASP A 2 -19.04 -25.78 31.38
C ASP A 2 -18.81 -24.27 31.31
N LEU A 3 -19.32 -23.52 32.29
CA LEU A 3 -19.14 -22.05 32.36
C LEU A 3 -17.67 -21.64 32.59
N LYS A 4 -16.94 -22.43 33.35
CA LYS A 4 -15.52 -22.18 33.59
C LYS A 4 -14.69 -22.50 32.36
N THR A 5 -15.01 -23.58 31.67
CA THR A 5 -14.35 -23.99 30.42
C THR A 5 -14.60 -22.97 29.28
N ILE A 6 -15.82 -22.44 29.20
CA ILE A 6 -16.18 -21.38 28.24
C ILE A 6 -15.46 -20.08 28.59
N ASN A 7 -15.39 -19.71 29.86
CA ASN A 7 -14.72 -18.51 30.30
C ASN A 7 -13.19 -18.58 30.09
N ASP A 8 -12.59 -19.74 30.35
CA ASP A 8 -11.16 -19.98 30.08
C ASP A 8 -10.86 -20.00 28.57
N TYR A 9 -11.78 -20.51 27.75
CA TYR A 9 -11.70 -20.44 26.29
C TYR A 9 -11.81 -18.98 25.79
N LEU A 10 -12.75 -18.21 26.31
CA LEU A 10 -12.94 -16.80 25.94
C LEU A 10 -11.75 -15.93 26.38
N ILE A 11 -11.17 -16.20 27.56
CA ILE A 11 -9.98 -15.49 28.05
C ILE A 11 -8.74 -15.85 27.18
N LYS A 12 -8.60 -17.12 26.83
CA LYS A 12 -7.48 -17.61 26.03
C LYS A 12 -7.52 -17.14 24.58
N ASN A 13 -8.73 -16.93 24.06
CA ASN A 13 -8.96 -16.47 22.69
C ASN A 13 -9.47 -15.02 22.65
N LYS A 14 -9.22 -14.23 23.70
CA LYS A 14 -9.62 -12.81 23.79
C LYS A 14 -8.98 -11.96 22.69
N ASN A 15 -7.86 -12.41 22.16
CA ASN A 15 -7.20 -11.80 20.99
C ASN A 15 -7.95 -12.09 19.68
N ASP A 16 -8.88 -13.06 19.67
CA ASP A 16 -9.62 -13.40 18.45
C ASP A 16 -10.75 -12.37 18.16
N GLU A 17 -11.10 -11.54 19.12
CA GLU A 17 -12.06 -10.44 18.91
C GLU A 17 -11.45 -9.30 18.08
N SER A 18 -10.15 -9.06 18.27
CA SER A 18 -9.38 -8.15 17.42
C SER A 18 -9.12 -8.73 16.02
N LEU A 19 -9.01 -10.06 15.91
CA LEU A 19 -8.85 -10.77 14.64
C LEU A 19 -9.98 -10.43 13.64
N LYS A 20 -11.20 -10.17 14.11
CA LYS A 20 -12.34 -9.86 13.24
C LYS A 20 -12.16 -8.49 12.55
N GLU A 21 -11.63 -7.51 13.28
CA GLU A 21 -11.33 -6.18 12.71
C GLU A 21 -10.05 -6.21 11.86
N GLU A 22 -9.05 -6.95 12.30
CA GLU A 22 -7.81 -7.17 11.54
C GLU A 22 -8.09 -7.92 10.23
N ILE A 23 -8.93 -8.97 10.25
CA ILE A 23 -9.35 -9.70 9.05
C ILE A 23 -10.12 -8.78 8.10
N SER A 24 -10.98 -7.92 8.60
CA SER A 24 -11.72 -6.95 7.77
C SER A 24 -10.76 -5.99 7.04
N LEU A 25 -9.73 -5.52 7.74
CA LEU A 25 -8.75 -4.61 7.14
C LEU A 25 -7.75 -5.33 6.24
N ILE A 26 -7.31 -6.53 6.63
CA ILE A 26 -6.50 -7.39 5.75
C ILE A 26 -7.30 -7.70 4.48
N SER A 27 -8.59 -8.01 4.62
CA SER A 27 -9.49 -8.24 3.47
C SER A 27 -9.58 -7.00 2.57
N LYS A 28 -9.68 -5.80 3.14
CA LYS A 28 -9.67 -4.56 2.37
C LYS A 28 -8.33 -4.35 1.65
N ASN A 29 -7.22 -4.48 2.36
CA ASN A 29 -5.88 -4.35 1.77
C ASN A 29 -5.59 -5.42 0.71
N VAL A 30 -6.11 -6.64 0.91
CA VAL A 30 -6.05 -7.72 -0.09
C VAL A 30 -6.90 -7.39 -1.31
N ASN A 31 -8.06 -6.76 -1.13
CA ASN A 31 -8.90 -6.34 -2.26
C ASN A 31 -8.23 -5.18 -3.02
N ASP A 32 -7.71 -4.19 -2.33
CA ASP A 32 -6.96 -3.08 -2.95
C ASP A 32 -5.72 -3.62 -3.70
N TYR A 33 -5.00 -4.58 -3.11
CA TYR A 33 -3.90 -5.28 -3.78
C TYR A 33 -4.37 -6.07 -5.02
N LYS A 34 -5.51 -6.78 -4.90
CA LYS A 34 -6.10 -7.50 -6.04
C LYS A 34 -6.51 -6.56 -7.16
N ASP A 35 -7.03 -5.37 -6.84
CA ASP A 35 -7.40 -4.38 -7.84
C ASP A 35 -6.17 -3.82 -8.57
N VAL A 36 -5.07 -3.57 -7.85
CA VAL A 36 -3.78 -3.18 -8.45
C VAL A 36 -3.21 -4.32 -9.31
N VAL A 37 -3.23 -5.56 -8.82
CA VAL A 37 -2.78 -6.74 -9.60
C VAL A 37 -3.66 -6.96 -10.84
N LYS A 38 -4.98 -6.73 -10.72
CA LYS A 38 -5.89 -6.80 -11.86
C LYS A 38 -5.58 -5.72 -12.90
N LEU A 39 -5.27 -4.50 -12.45
CA LEU A 39 -4.85 -3.41 -13.34
C LEU A 39 -3.52 -3.74 -14.05
N LEU A 40 -2.55 -4.31 -13.31
CA LEU A 40 -1.28 -4.77 -13.86
C LEU A 40 -1.50 -5.86 -14.92
N LYS A 41 -2.34 -6.88 -14.64
CA LYS A 41 -2.70 -7.89 -15.64
C LYS A 41 -3.35 -7.30 -16.89
N GLN A 42 -4.23 -6.32 -16.73
CA GLN A 42 -4.84 -5.63 -17.87
C GLN A 42 -3.80 -4.87 -18.71
N ILE A 43 -2.78 -4.32 -18.08
CA ILE A 43 -1.66 -3.67 -18.78
C ILE A 43 -0.81 -4.73 -19.49
N GLU A 44 -0.48 -5.83 -18.82
CA GLU A 44 0.27 -6.95 -19.41
C GLU A 44 -0.47 -7.57 -20.60
N GLU A 45 -1.80 -7.78 -20.48
CA GLU A 45 -2.64 -8.27 -21.58
C GLU A 45 -2.66 -7.29 -22.76
N LYS A 46 -2.70 -5.97 -22.50
CA LYS A 46 -2.61 -4.96 -23.56
C LYS A 46 -1.23 -4.95 -24.24
N ILE A 47 -0.16 -5.12 -23.47
CA ILE A 47 1.20 -5.24 -24.02
C ILE A 47 1.30 -6.51 -24.87
N GLN A 48 0.76 -7.62 -24.39
CA GLN A 48 0.77 -8.89 -25.10
C GLN A 48 -0.09 -8.87 -26.37
N ASN A 49 -1.25 -8.23 -26.33
CA ASN A 49 -2.09 -8.03 -27.52
C ASN A 49 -1.38 -7.13 -28.56
N ASN A 50 -0.74 -6.06 -28.11
CA ASN A 50 0.05 -5.19 -29.02
C ASN A 50 1.26 -5.92 -29.61
N SER A 51 1.91 -6.84 -28.88
CA SER A 51 2.99 -7.67 -29.42
C SER A 51 2.49 -8.75 -30.41
N LEU A 52 1.22 -9.20 -30.23
CA LEU A 52 0.55 -10.09 -31.18
C LEU A 52 0.18 -9.34 -32.48
N ASP A 53 -0.25 -8.08 -32.37
CA ASP A 53 -0.50 -7.22 -33.55
C ASP A 53 0.79 -6.92 -34.32
N GLU A 54 1.90 -6.70 -33.61
CA GLU A 54 3.24 -6.57 -34.22
C GLU A 54 3.67 -7.85 -34.95
N LYS A 55 3.38 -9.03 -34.37
CA LYS A 55 3.68 -10.31 -35.01
C LYS A 55 2.81 -10.61 -36.24
N THR A 56 1.52 -10.27 -36.18
CA THR A 56 0.62 -10.38 -37.36
C THR A 56 1.01 -9.42 -38.48
N LEU A 57 1.46 -8.21 -38.13
CA LEU A 57 2.06 -7.27 -39.09
C LEU A 57 3.37 -7.80 -39.68
N GLN A 58 4.22 -8.42 -38.85
CA GLN A 58 5.46 -9.08 -39.28
C GLN A 58 5.15 -10.26 -40.23
N ASP A 59 4.14 -11.08 -39.95
CA ASP A 59 3.73 -12.21 -40.81
C ASP A 59 3.13 -11.72 -42.12
N SER A 60 2.32 -10.66 -42.11
CA SER A 60 1.80 -10.02 -43.34
C SER A 60 2.92 -9.35 -44.16
N PHE A 61 3.90 -8.76 -43.48
CA PHE A 61 5.11 -8.25 -44.14
C PHE A 61 5.92 -9.35 -44.79
N THR A 62 6.09 -10.47 -44.08
CA THR A 62 6.89 -11.60 -44.61
C THR A 62 6.20 -12.22 -45.82
N LYS A 63 4.86 -12.29 -45.78
CA LYS A 63 4.05 -12.77 -46.92
C LYS A 63 4.11 -11.81 -48.09
N ALA A 64 3.91 -10.49 -47.85
CA ALA A 64 4.07 -9.48 -48.92
C ALA A 64 5.49 -9.43 -49.48
N LYS A 65 6.48 -9.61 -48.63
CA LYS A 65 7.91 -9.71 -49.07
C LYS A 65 8.14 -10.96 -49.91
N LYS A 66 7.56 -12.10 -49.54
CA LYS A 66 7.66 -13.33 -50.29
C LYS A 66 7.00 -13.23 -51.66
N GLU A 67 5.80 -12.65 -51.74
CA GLU A 67 5.09 -12.36 -52.98
C GLU A 67 5.89 -11.39 -53.87
N PHE A 68 6.55 -10.39 -53.25
CA PHE A 68 7.41 -9.46 -53.95
C PHE A 68 8.69 -10.15 -54.51
N ASP A 69 9.31 -11.02 -53.69
CA ASP A 69 10.50 -11.77 -54.13
C ASP A 69 10.17 -12.74 -55.29
N GLU A 70 8.97 -13.34 -55.30
CA GLU A 70 8.47 -14.17 -56.41
C GLU A 70 8.24 -13.31 -57.66
N ILE A 71 7.67 -12.11 -57.55
CA ILE A 71 7.46 -11.18 -58.67
C ILE A 71 8.83 -10.70 -59.19
N LYS A 72 9.78 -10.44 -58.30
CA LYS A 72 11.15 -10.04 -58.65
C LYS A 72 11.86 -11.12 -59.45
N VAL A 73 11.74 -12.40 -59.04
CA VAL A 73 12.32 -13.54 -59.79
C VAL A 73 11.69 -13.66 -61.19
N LEU A 74 10.41 -13.42 -61.33
CA LEU A 74 9.71 -13.39 -62.62
C LEU A 74 10.14 -12.21 -63.49
N PHE A 75 10.47 -11.10 -62.80
CA PHE A 75 10.94 -9.87 -63.48
C PHE A 75 12.40 -9.99 -63.94
N ASP A 76 13.26 -10.52 -63.05
CA ASP A 76 14.67 -10.76 -63.34
C ASP A 76 14.85 -11.75 -64.52
N SER A 77 13.86 -12.67 -64.74
CA SER A 77 13.85 -13.59 -65.86
C SER A 77 13.56 -12.91 -67.21
N LYS A 78 12.95 -11.71 -67.19
CA LYS A 78 12.69 -10.88 -68.38
C LYS A 78 13.76 -9.76 -68.60
N ASP A 79 14.82 -9.78 -67.82
CA ASP A 79 15.66 -8.63 -67.53
C ASP A 79 16.74 -8.29 -68.57
N LYS A 80 16.63 -8.62 -69.75
CA LYS A 80 17.54 -8.01 -70.77
C LYS A 80 17.04 -6.65 -71.29
N GLU A 81 15.79 -6.33 -71.07
CA GLU A 81 15.18 -5.10 -71.63
C GLU A 81 14.91 -3.96 -70.60
N TYR A 82 15.15 -4.18 -69.32
CA TYR A 82 14.68 -3.22 -68.28
C TYR A 82 15.70 -2.89 -67.18
N LYS A 83 16.99 -2.66 -67.56
CA LYS A 83 18.04 -2.23 -66.62
C LYS A 83 17.68 -0.97 -65.83
N GLU A 84 16.89 -0.07 -66.38
CA GLU A 84 16.44 1.13 -65.67
C GLU A 84 15.38 0.78 -64.61
N LEU A 85 14.56 -0.24 -64.82
CA LEU A 85 13.58 -0.72 -63.87
C LEU A 85 14.23 -1.44 -62.69
N GLU A 86 15.34 -2.13 -62.86
CA GLU A 86 16.09 -2.77 -61.78
C GLU A 86 16.61 -1.76 -60.76
N ILE A 87 17.15 -0.63 -61.23
CA ILE A 87 17.57 0.48 -60.35
C ILE A 87 16.36 1.09 -59.61
N GLN A 88 15.24 1.29 -60.31
CA GLN A 88 14.02 1.83 -59.68
C GLN A 88 13.44 0.83 -58.65
N THR A 89 13.43 -0.46 -58.98
CA THR A 89 12.95 -1.50 -58.05
C THR A 89 13.81 -1.62 -56.80
N SER A 90 15.16 -1.55 -56.97
CA SER A 90 16.10 -1.53 -55.86
C SER A 90 15.84 -0.31 -54.91
N ASN A 91 15.63 0.88 -55.50
CA ASN A 91 15.31 2.08 -54.74
C ASN A 91 13.94 1.99 -54.01
N PHE A 92 12.95 1.34 -54.67
CA PHE A 92 11.65 1.09 -54.05
C PHE A 92 11.77 0.10 -52.88
N ASN A 93 12.51 -0.98 -53.04
CA ASN A 93 12.76 -1.98 -52.00
C ASN A 93 13.43 -1.35 -50.77
N GLN A 94 14.44 -0.50 -51.01
CA GLN A 94 15.13 0.19 -49.93
C GLN A 94 14.20 1.16 -49.19
N LYS A 95 13.38 1.91 -49.92
CA LYS A 95 12.37 2.79 -49.31
C LYS A 95 11.31 2.01 -48.54
N GLU A 96 10.80 0.91 -49.10
CA GLU A 96 9.83 0.05 -48.43
C GLU A 96 10.41 -0.54 -47.14
N SER A 97 11.64 -1.08 -47.17
CA SER A 97 12.28 -1.61 -45.97
C SER A 97 12.47 -0.52 -44.90
N ASN A 98 12.99 0.64 -45.31
CA ASN A 98 13.19 1.77 -44.40
C ASN A 98 11.86 2.25 -43.77
N ASN A 99 10.81 2.37 -44.58
CA ASN A 99 9.50 2.80 -44.10
C ASN A 99 8.89 1.77 -43.13
N ARG A 100 9.02 0.48 -43.40
CA ARG A 100 8.56 -0.59 -42.51
C ARG A 100 9.31 -0.64 -41.19
N ASP A 101 10.64 -0.49 -41.23
CA ASP A 101 11.46 -0.46 -40.01
C ASP A 101 11.18 0.81 -39.20
N ARG A 102 10.90 1.91 -39.87
CA ARG A 102 10.47 3.14 -39.25
C ARG A 102 9.08 2.95 -38.58
N LEU A 103 8.12 2.31 -39.28
CA LEU A 103 6.80 2.01 -38.75
C LEU A 103 6.88 1.17 -37.47
N LYS A 104 7.68 0.11 -37.48
CA LYS A 104 7.89 -0.71 -36.27
C LYS A 104 8.42 0.13 -35.10
N SER A 105 9.38 1.01 -35.40
CA SER A 105 9.95 1.89 -34.37
C SER A 105 8.91 2.87 -33.82
N ILE A 106 8.08 3.42 -34.70
CA ILE A 106 6.98 4.33 -34.33
C ILE A 106 5.94 3.60 -33.47
N GLU A 107 5.51 2.41 -33.87
CA GLU A 107 4.56 1.62 -33.10
C GLU A 107 5.08 1.27 -31.71
N LYS A 108 6.34 0.87 -31.62
CA LYS A 108 7.00 0.65 -30.35
C LYS A 108 7.06 1.91 -29.49
N LEU A 109 7.39 3.05 -30.10
CA LEU A 109 7.41 4.34 -29.39
C LEU A 109 6.05 4.75 -28.89
N ILE A 110 4.99 4.66 -29.72
CA ILE A 110 3.62 4.97 -29.33
C ILE A 110 3.17 4.13 -28.12
N THR A 111 3.45 2.83 -28.18
CA THR A 111 3.14 1.89 -27.09
C THR A 111 3.89 2.26 -25.81
N SER A 112 5.19 2.54 -25.94
CA SER A 112 6.04 2.92 -24.81
C SER A 112 5.62 4.26 -24.21
N ILE A 113 5.15 5.23 -25.01
CA ILE A 113 4.63 6.50 -24.52
C ILE A 113 3.35 6.29 -23.68
N ASP A 114 2.44 5.44 -24.17
CA ASP A 114 1.20 5.16 -23.43
C ASP A 114 1.48 4.44 -22.11
N GLU A 115 2.40 3.50 -22.12
CA GLU A 115 2.83 2.80 -20.91
C GLU A 115 3.53 3.75 -19.94
N TYR A 116 4.42 4.59 -20.43
CA TYR A 116 5.12 5.60 -19.64
C TYR A 116 4.16 6.55 -18.93
N LYS A 117 3.13 7.05 -19.64
CA LYS A 117 2.11 7.91 -19.05
C LYS A 117 1.34 7.20 -17.93
N ARG A 118 0.94 5.95 -18.15
CA ARG A 118 0.27 5.15 -17.13
C ARG A 118 1.15 4.89 -15.91
N LEU A 119 2.44 4.64 -16.12
CA LEU A 119 3.40 4.46 -15.04
C LEU A 119 3.54 5.75 -14.21
N LEU A 120 3.63 6.92 -14.87
CA LEU A 120 3.66 8.20 -14.16
C LEU A 120 2.43 8.43 -13.30
N GLU A 121 1.24 8.14 -13.81
CA GLU A 121 -0.01 8.25 -13.06
C GLU A 121 -0.02 7.30 -11.85
N SER A 122 0.47 6.08 -12.04
CA SER A 122 0.56 5.07 -10.98
C SER A 122 1.60 5.46 -9.93
N ILE A 123 2.74 5.99 -10.33
CA ILE A 123 3.78 6.51 -9.43
C ILE A 123 3.22 7.65 -8.57
N LEU A 124 2.58 8.64 -9.19
CA LEU A 124 1.94 9.75 -8.47
C LEU A 124 0.90 9.26 -7.46
N LYS A 125 0.13 8.24 -7.82
CA LYS A 125 -0.86 7.65 -6.92
C LYS A 125 -0.19 7.01 -5.71
N GLU A 126 0.85 6.21 -5.90
CA GLU A 126 1.58 5.58 -4.80
C GLU A 126 2.32 6.60 -3.93
N GLU A 127 2.93 7.63 -4.52
CA GLU A 127 3.55 8.73 -3.78
C GLU A 127 2.54 9.46 -2.88
N ASN A 128 1.34 9.73 -3.38
CA ASN A 128 0.27 10.35 -2.60
C ASN A 128 -0.20 9.43 -1.46
N ILE A 129 -0.33 8.12 -1.70
CA ILE A 129 -0.67 7.15 -0.66
C ILE A 129 0.41 7.13 0.43
N ILE A 130 1.68 7.09 0.04
CA ILE A 130 2.80 7.10 0.97
C ILE A 130 2.83 8.39 1.79
N SER A 131 2.68 9.55 1.14
CA SER A 131 2.68 10.84 1.82
C SER A 131 1.54 10.94 2.84
N SER A 132 0.30 10.69 2.41
CA SER A 132 -0.87 10.75 3.30
C SER A 132 -0.78 9.75 4.45
N SER A 133 -0.30 8.54 4.19
CA SER A 133 -0.12 7.51 5.21
C SER A 133 0.99 7.86 6.19
N LYS A 134 2.06 8.53 5.77
CA LYS A 134 3.13 9.02 6.66
C LYS A 134 2.63 10.12 7.60
N ASP A 135 1.82 11.06 7.09
CA ASP A 135 1.25 12.14 7.91
C ASP A 135 0.28 11.57 8.95
N GLU A 136 -0.56 10.61 8.54
CA GLU A 136 -1.44 9.89 9.45
C GLU A 136 -0.65 9.11 10.53
N SER A 137 0.41 8.41 10.12
CA SER A 137 1.31 7.69 11.03
C SER A 137 1.92 8.61 12.08
N LYS A 138 2.35 9.79 11.67
CA LYS A 138 2.91 10.79 12.59
C LYS A 138 1.87 11.23 13.63
N THR A 139 0.65 11.50 13.20
CA THR A 139 -0.47 11.87 14.09
C THR A 139 -0.80 10.76 15.07
N ILE A 140 -0.85 9.52 14.59
CA ILE A 140 -1.11 8.34 15.44
C ILE A 140 0.00 8.16 16.48
N LYS A 141 1.28 8.35 16.10
CA LYS A 141 2.41 8.25 17.04
C LYS A 141 2.30 9.28 18.17
N THR A 142 1.94 10.52 17.86
CA THR A 142 1.68 11.54 18.88
C THR A 142 0.53 11.13 19.82
N ASN A 143 -0.55 10.60 19.27
CA ASN A 143 -1.69 10.12 20.06
C ASN A 143 -1.30 8.94 20.98
N ILE A 144 -0.42 8.05 20.54
CA ILE A 144 0.12 6.94 21.35
C ILE A 144 0.93 7.50 22.53
N GLU A 145 1.78 8.49 22.28
CA GLU A 145 2.59 9.13 23.33
C GLU A 145 1.70 9.79 24.40
N GLU A 146 0.69 10.55 23.98
CA GLU A 146 -0.28 11.20 24.89
C GLU A 146 -1.08 10.18 25.69
N LYS A 147 -1.59 9.14 25.04
CA LYS A 147 -2.34 8.05 25.69
C LYS A 147 -1.47 7.28 26.68
N THR A 148 -0.25 6.98 26.31
CA THR A 148 0.70 6.28 27.20
C THR A 148 0.99 7.11 28.45
N LYS A 149 1.15 8.43 28.30
CA LYS A 149 1.34 9.34 29.42
C LYS A 149 0.11 9.32 30.35
N LEU A 150 -1.09 9.43 29.78
CA LEU A 150 -2.34 9.38 30.54
C LEU A 150 -2.49 8.06 31.32
N ILE A 151 -2.20 6.93 30.69
CA ILE A 151 -2.25 5.61 31.32
C ILE A 151 -1.29 5.54 32.50
N ASN A 152 -0.07 6.05 32.37
CA ASN A 152 0.91 6.09 33.45
C ASN A 152 0.45 6.98 34.60
N GLU A 153 -0.18 8.12 34.31
CA GLU A 153 -0.76 8.99 35.33
C GLU A 153 -1.90 8.31 36.10
N ILE A 154 -2.79 7.60 35.38
CA ILE A 154 -3.88 6.82 36.00
C ILE A 154 -3.29 5.70 36.87
N GLN A 155 -2.28 4.98 36.40
CA GLN A 155 -1.61 3.91 37.15
C GLN A 155 -0.99 4.43 38.45
N THR A 156 -0.30 5.57 38.38
CA THR A 156 0.29 6.23 39.54
C THR A 156 -0.80 6.64 40.54
N HIS A 157 -1.94 7.17 40.05
CA HIS A 157 -3.06 7.53 40.89
C HIS A 157 -3.70 6.31 41.55
N ILE A 158 -3.86 5.19 40.83
CA ILE A 158 -4.34 3.93 41.41
C ILE A 158 -3.40 3.47 42.55
N GLN A 159 -2.08 3.57 42.37
CA GLN A 159 -1.12 3.21 43.41
C GLN A 159 -1.30 4.10 44.65
N THR A 160 -1.37 5.41 44.47
CA THR A 160 -1.61 6.38 45.55
C THR A 160 -2.90 6.09 46.32
N LEU A 161 -3.99 5.73 45.59
CA LEU A 161 -5.25 5.35 46.20
C LEU A 161 -5.17 4.02 46.97
N ASN A 162 -4.40 3.04 46.49
CA ASN A 162 -4.13 1.80 47.20
C ASN A 162 -3.38 2.06 48.50
N ASP A 163 -2.32 2.85 48.48
CA ASP A 163 -1.54 3.22 49.66
C ASP A 163 -2.44 3.96 50.70
N LYS A 164 -3.27 4.90 50.20
CA LYS A 164 -4.28 5.57 51.01
C LYS A 164 -5.26 4.60 51.66
N ARG A 165 -5.80 3.65 50.86
CA ARG A 165 -6.79 2.66 51.37
C ARG A 165 -6.14 1.75 52.43
N GLU A 166 -4.89 1.32 52.23
CA GLU A 166 -4.18 0.55 53.25
C GLU A 166 -4.04 1.33 54.56
N ALA A 167 -3.66 2.61 54.49
CA ALA A 167 -3.61 3.47 55.66
C ALA A 167 -5.01 3.62 56.32
N GLU A 168 -6.10 3.82 55.55
CA GLU A 168 -7.48 3.93 56.04
C GLU A 168 -7.92 2.63 56.72
N LEU A 169 -7.59 1.46 56.15
CA LEU A 169 -7.90 0.16 56.79
C LEU A 169 -7.13 -0.02 58.10
N LEU A 170 -5.89 0.41 58.17
CA LEU A 170 -5.10 0.37 59.37
C LEU A 170 -5.71 1.29 60.47
N ILE A 171 -6.08 2.51 60.07
CA ILE A 171 -6.79 3.45 60.98
C ILE A 171 -8.11 2.84 61.46
N ALA A 172 -8.94 2.28 60.57
CA ALA A 172 -10.21 1.64 60.93
C ALA A 172 -9.97 0.49 61.89
N LYS A 173 -8.94 -0.31 61.73
CA LYS A 173 -8.54 -1.36 62.67
C LYS A 173 -8.21 -0.79 64.05
N TYR A 174 -7.39 0.27 64.11
CA TYR A 174 -7.07 0.91 65.38
C TYR A 174 -8.26 1.58 66.04
N GLU A 175 -9.19 2.17 65.25
CA GLU A 175 -10.44 2.68 65.79
C GLU A 175 -11.33 1.56 66.35
N SER A 176 -11.39 0.39 65.68
CA SER A 176 -12.09 -0.79 66.19
C SER A 176 -11.49 -1.29 67.53
N ASP A 177 -10.16 -1.33 67.60
CA ASP A 177 -9.46 -1.71 68.82
C ASP A 177 -9.69 -0.67 69.93
N ARG A 178 -9.75 0.61 69.61
CA ARG A 178 -10.03 1.71 70.54
C ARG A 178 -11.39 1.62 71.18
N VAL A 179 -12.44 1.22 70.47
CA VAL A 179 -13.78 1.00 70.99
C VAL A 179 -13.79 -0.02 72.12
N ASN A 180 -12.86 -0.98 72.12
CA ASN A 180 -12.73 -2.01 73.15
C ASN A 180 -11.95 -1.57 74.40
N LEU A 181 -11.39 -0.36 74.37
CA LEU A 181 -10.65 0.18 75.50
C LEU A 181 -11.63 0.65 76.60
N LYS A 182 -11.41 0.17 77.80
CA LYS A 182 -12.17 0.58 78.97
C LYS A 182 -11.31 1.45 79.89
N LYS A 183 -11.87 2.47 80.45
CA LYS A 183 -11.16 3.37 81.38
C LYS A 183 -10.71 2.62 82.60
N GLY A 184 -9.40 2.64 82.87
CA GLY A 184 -8.77 2.00 84.01
C GLY A 184 -8.37 0.53 83.85
N GLU A 185 -8.74 -0.13 82.75
CA GLU A 185 -8.20 -1.45 82.40
C GLU A 185 -6.89 -1.31 81.59
N GLU A 186 -6.03 -2.28 81.73
CA GLU A 186 -4.78 -2.32 80.98
C GLU A 186 -5.05 -2.55 79.48
N CYS A 187 -4.48 -1.70 78.62
CA CYS A 187 -4.56 -1.87 77.17
C CYS A 187 -3.79 -3.07 76.72
N PHE A 188 -4.42 -3.93 75.95
CA PHE A 188 -3.81 -5.16 75.42
C PHE A 188 -2.71 -4.88 74.39
N LEU A 189 -2.67 -3.66 73.78
CA LEU A 189 -1.62 -3.26 72.84
C LEU A 189 -0.38 -2.65 73.50
N CYS A 190 -0.54 -1.80 74.51
CA CYS A 190 0.57 -1.03 75.07
C CYS A 190 0.67 -1.10 76.62
N GLY A 191 -0.24 -1.80 77.32
CA GLY A 191 -0.28 -1.92 78.80
C GLY A 191 -0.71 -0.66 79.57
N SER A 192 -0.96 0.49 78.90
CA SER A 192 -1.39 1.71 79.53
C SER A 192 -2.82 1.62 80.04
N LYS A 193 -3.11 2.28 81.22
CA LYS A 193 -4.44 2.41 81.80
C LYS A 193 -5.14 3.71 81.40
N GLU A 194 -4.43 4.62 80.77
CA GLU A 194 -4.94 5.93 80.30
C GLU A 194 -4.59 6.18 78.84
N HIS A 195 -5.59 6.57 78.05
CA HIS A 195 -5.47 6.83 76.62
C HIS A 195 -6.06 8.21 76.35
N PRO A 196 -5.28 9.28 76.14
CA PRO A 196 -5.77 10.64 75.99
C PRO A 196 -6.66 10.83 74.72
N PHE A 197 -6.51 9.97 73.75
CA PHE A 197 -7.27 10.06 72.47
C PHE A 197 -8.47 9.11 72.36
N VAL A 198 -8.93 8.47 73.45
CA VAL A 198 -10.08 7.49 73.40
C VAL A 198 -11.36 8.15 72.82
N ASN A 199 -11.56 9.45 73.06
CA ASN A 199 -12.76 10.15 72.55
C ASN A 199 -12.56 10.85 71.22
N HIS A 200 -11.34 10.76 70.62
CA HIS A 200 -11.06 11.40 69.34
C HIS A 200 -11.29 10.40 68.21
N LYS A 201 -12.49 10.41 67.65
CA LYS A 201 -12.89 9.51 66.58
C LYS A 201 -12.36 10.04 65.23
N ILE A 202 -11.55 9.23 64.59
CA ILE A 202 -11.09 9.49 63.23
C ILE A 202 -12.02 8.70 62.28
N SER A 203 -12.75 9.42 61.42
CA SER A 203 -13.58 8.76 60.41
C SER A 203 -12.76 8.63 59.12
N VAL A 204 -12.61 7.42 58.66
CA VAL A 204 -12.00 7.07 57.36
C VAL A 204 -13.03 6.28 56.56
N ASN A 205 -12.94 6.37 55.26
CA ASN A 205 -13.88 5.68 54.37
C ASN A 205 -13.14 4.82 53.35
N ALA A 206 -12.62 3.71 53.83
CA ALA A 206 -11.86 2.76 52.97
C ALA A 206 -12.73 2.14 51.87
N ASP A 207 -14.04 2.10 52.03
CA ASP A 207 -14.97 1.58 51.00
C ASP A 207 -15.18 2.59 49.87
N GLU A 208 -15.23 3.87 50.18
CA GLU A 208 -15.26 4.94 49.17
C GLU A 208 -13.94 4.95 48.36
N THR A 209 -12.81 4.84 49.07
CA THR A 209 -11.50 4.72 48.40
C THR A 209 -11.42 3.46 47.53
N ALA A 210 -11.97 2.34 47.98
CA ALA A 210 -12.08 1.12 47.19
C ALA A 210 -12.94 1.30 45.93
N SER A 211 -14.08 2.02 46.06
CA SER A 211 -14.90 2.34 44.90
C SER A 211 -14.15 3.23 43.86
N LEU A 212 -13.45 4.23 44.38
CA LEU A 212 -12.59 5.08 43.50
C LEU A 212 -11.49 4.29 42.79
N ILE A 213 -10.87 3.35 43.49
CA ILE A 213 -9.89 2.42 42.89
C ILE A 213 -10.52 1.59 41.78
N ALA A 214 -11.73 1.04 42.03
CA ALA A 214 -12.43 0.25 41.02
C ALA A 214 -12.79 1.07 39.79
N GLN A 215 -13.29 2.29 39.96
CA GLN A 215 -13.54 3.21 38.85
C GLN A 215 -12.28 3.56 38.06
N LYS A 216 -11.18 3.88 38.76
CA LYS A 216 -9.91 4.18 38.10
C LYS A 216 -9.31 2.98 37.36
N LYS A 217 -9.46 1.77 37.90
CA LYS A 217 -9.08 0.54 37.21
C LYS A 217 -9.90 0.29 35.95
N GLN A 218 -11.19 0.55 35.98
CA GLN A 218 -12.01 0.45 34.78
C GLN A 218 -11.53 1.42 33.69
N ILE A 219 -11.30 2.69 34.06
CA ILE A 219 -10.75 3.69 33.12
C ILE A 219 -9.39 3.25 32.59
N PHE A 220 -8.50 2.74 33.44
CA PHE A 220 -7.21 2.21 33.05
C PHE A 220 -7.32 1.09 32.02
N ASP A 221 -8.27 0.16 32.22
CA ASP A 221 -8.50 -0.94 31.30
C ASP A 221 -9.10 -0.47 29.97
N GLU A 222 -10.02 0.50 30.00
CA GLU A 222 -10.59 1.11 28.80
C GLU A 222 -9.52 1.86 27.98
N GLU A 223 -8.69 2.65 28.65
CA GLU A 223 -7.60 3.39 27.99
C GLU A 223 -6.52 2.44 27.40
N ASN A 224 -6.19 1.36 28.10
CA ASN A 224 -5.29 0.34 27.56
C ASN A 224 -5.86 -0.38 26.33
N LYS A 225 -7.16 -0.66 26.31
CA LYS A 225 -7.82 -1.23 25.11
C LYS A 225 -7.79 -0.24 23.97
N ALA A 226 -8.05 1.04 24.22
CA ALA A 226 -7.96 2.09 23.21
C ALA A 226 -6.53 2.22 22.65
N LEU A 227 -5.53 2.23 23.52
CA LEU A 227 -4.12 2.28 23.13
C LEU A 227 -3.76 1.12 22.20
N ARG A 228 -4.12 -0.12 22.56
CA ARG A 228 -3.88 -1.30 21.71
C ARG A 228 -4.52 -1.18 20.34
N THR A 229 -5.73 -0.62 20.27
CA THR A 229 -6.41 -0.40 18.99
C THR A 229 -5.65 0.60 18.11
N ILE A 230 -5.15 1.67 18.73
CA ILE A 230 -4.36 2.69 18.03
C ILE A 230 -3.03 2.11 17.53
N GLU A 231 -2.34 1.32 18.35
CA GLU A 231 -1.09 0.63 17.99
C GLU A 231 -1.29 -0.34 16.83
N LEU A 232 -2.38 -1.10 16.83
CA LEU A 232 -2.75 -1.98 15.73
C LEU A 232 -2.99 -1.20 14.43
N ASN A 233 -3.65 -0.04 14.52
CA ASN A 233 -3.86 0.82 13.36
C ASN A 233 -2.55 1.39 12.83
N LEU A 234 -1.63 1.78 13.71
CA LEU A 234 -0.28 2.21 13.33
C LEU A 234 0.45 1.10 12.57
N SER A 235 0.48 -0.11 13.11
CA SER A 235 1.13 -1.26 12.46
C SER A 235 0.58 -1.54 11.06
N LYS A 236 -0.76 -1.46 10.90
CA LYS A 236 -1.41 -1.61 9.60
C LYS A 236 -1.00 -0.52 8.62
N LEU A 237 -0.90 0.71 9.12
CA LEU A 237 -0.50 1.84 8.30
C LEU A 237 0.97 1.75 7.88
N GLU A 238 1.84 1.31 8.77
CA GLU A 238 3.25 1.06 8.47
C GLU A 238 3.43 -0.03 7.41
N THR A 239 2.67 -1.12 7.52
CA THR A 239 2.62 -2.19 6.49
C THR A 239 2.14 -1.65 5.14
N LYS A 240 1.15 -0.76 5.14
CA LYS A 240 0.66 -0.11 3.93
C LYS A 240 1.73 0.78 3.29
N ILE A 241 2.44 1.58 4.10
CA ILE A 241 3.55 2.42 3.62
C ILE A 241 4.64 1.54 2.99
N GLU A 242 5.00 0.44 3.65
CA GLU A 242 6.00 -0.50 3.14
C GLU A 242 5.59 -1.12 1.80
N SER A 243 4.36 -1.63 1.71
CA SER A 243 3.83 -2.22 0.47
C SER A 243 3.77 -1.23 -0.68
N SER A 244 3.29 0.01 -0.42
CA SER A 244 3.26 1.07 -1.44
C SER A 244 4.67 1.52 -1.83
N THR A 245 5.63 1.52 -0.90
CA THR A 245 7.03 1.84 -1.21
C THR A 245 7.66 0.78 -2.11
N LEU A 246 7.39 -0.50 -1.86
CA LEU A 246 7.85 -1.59 -2.71
C LEU A 246 7.25 -1.50 -4.11
N GLU A 247 5.96 -1.16 -4.21
CA GLU A 247 5.29 -1.00 -5.50
C GLU A 247 5.83 0.22 -6.26
N LEU A 248 6.04 1.35 -5.57
CA LEU A 248 6.67 2.54 -6.14
C LEU A 248 8.06 2.22 -6.74
N ASN A 249 8.88 1.43 -6.04
CA ASN A 249 10.19 1.02 -6.53
C ASN A 249 10.10 0.18 -7.81
N LYS A 250 9.11 -0.72 -7.91
CA LYS A 250 8.89 -1.52 -9.13
C LYS A 250 8.44 -0.64 -10.29
N LEU A 251 7.46 0.25 -10.04
CA LEU A 251 6.98 1.19 -11.06
C LEU A 251 8.09 2.11 -11.56
N SER A 252 8.94 2.60 -10.66
CA SER A 252 10.09 3.43 -10.99
C SER A 252 11.09 2.69 -11.86
N LYS A 253 11.36 1.42 -11.56
CA LYS A 253 12.22 0.58 -12.38
C LYS A 253 11.64 0.36 -13.79
N ASN A 254 10.34 0.04 -13.87
CA ASN A 254 9.68 -0.11 -15.16
C ASN A 254 9.72 1.19 -15.97
N LYS A 255 9.59 2.35 -15.30
CA LYS A 255 9.74 3.67 -15.93
C LYS A 255 11.15 3.84 -16.50
N GLU A 256 12.20 3.50 -15.72
CA GLU A 256 13.60 3.56 -16.19
C GLU A 256 13.83 2.66 -17.40
N ASP A 257 13.25 1.45 -17.42
CA ASP A 257 13.35 0.53 -18.55
C ASP A 257 12.76 1.14 -19.85
N ILE A 258 11.62 1.87 -19.74
CA ILE A 258 11.05 2.58 -20.89
C ILE A 258 11.92 3.79 -21.30
N GLU A 259 12.47 4.53 -20.35
CA GLU A 259 13.39 5.64 -20.62
C GLU A 259 14.65 5.16 -21.36
N GLN A 260 15.13 3.95 -21.05
CA GLN A 260 16.21 3.31 -21.81
C GLN A 260 15.77 3.02 -23.25
N VAL A 261 14.54 2.56 -23.48
CA VAL A 261 14.02 2.35 -24.84
C VAL A 261 13.99 3.68 -25.62
N PHE A 262 13.54 4.76 -24.99
CA PHE A 262 13.55 6.08 -25.61
C PHE A 262 14.99 6.53 -25.96
N SER A 263 15.93 6.32 -25.04
CA SER A 263 17.34 6.62 -25.26
C SER A 263 17.95 5.81 -26.41
N LEU A 264 17.68 4.50 -26.47
CA LEU A 264 18.16 3.63 -27.54
C LEU A 264 17.62 4.01 -28.91
N LEU A 265 16.41 4.55 -28.97
CA LEU A 265 15.79 5.04 -30.21
C LEU A 265 16.07 6.53 -30.47
N ASN A 266 16.93 7.17 -29.68
CA ASN A 266 17.22 8.61 -29.71
C ASN A 266 15.94 9.46 -29.73
N PHE A 267 14.93 9.05 -28.95
CA PHE A 267 13.63 9.67 -28.89
C PHE A 267 13.53 10.64 -27.69
N ILE A 268 13.06 11.84 -27.94
CA ILE A 268 12.80 12.86 -26.92
C ILE A 268 11.28 12.97 -26.75
N LEU A 269 10.79 12.65 -25.57
CA LEU A 269 9.38 12.74 -25.24
C LEU A 269 8.95 14.19 -25.03
N THR A 270 7.91 14.61 -25.76
CA THR A 270 7.21 15.89 -25.61
C THR A 270 5.72 15.63 -25.53
N ASP A 271 4.92 16.65 -25.18
CA ASP A 271 3.47 16.50 -25.05
C ASP A 271 2.80 16.07 -26.38
N ASP A 272 3.30 16.55 -27.50
CA ASP A 272 2.76 16.26 -28.83
C ASP A 272 3.39 15.02 -29.48
N SER A 273 4.32 14.37 -28.81
CA SER A 273 5.10 13.25 -29.38
C SER A 273 4.23 12.15 -29.95
N LYS A 274 3.15 11.79 -29.25
CA LYS A 274 2.24 10.72 -29.70
C LYS A 274 1.49 11.15 -30.97
N ILE A 275 0.98 12.36 -31.01
CA ILE A 275 0.24 12.90 -32.17
C ILE A 275 1.17 12.92 -33.40
N ASN A 276 2.37 13.47 -33.22
CA ASN A 276 3.36 13.52 -34.30
C ASN A 276 3.73 12.14 -34.84
N LEU A 277 3.88 11.13 -33.95
CA LEU A 277 4.18 9.76 -34.35
C LEU A 277 2.99 9.08 -35.03
N GLU A 278 1.76 9.36 -34.62
CA GLU A 278 0.54 8.86 -35.27
C GLU A 278 0.37 9.46 -36.67
N GLU A 279 0.65 10.74 -36.83
CA GLU A 279 0.66 11.39 -38.15
C GLU A 279 1.77 10.82 -39.05
N GLU A 280 2.99 10.65 -38.54
CA GLU A 280 4.08 10.04 -39.27
C GLU A 280 3.75 8.60 -39.69
N LYS A 281 3.09 7.84 -38.79
CA LYS A 281 2.62 6.47 -39.08
C LYS A 281 1.63 6.47 -40.26
N GLN A 282 0.65 7.36 -40.26
CA GLN A 282 -0.34 7.46 -41.32
C GLN A 282 0.33 7.80 -42.66
N LEU A 283 1.26 8.76 -42.68
CA LEU A 283 1.99 9.13 -43.88
C LEU A 283 2.81 7.96 -44.44
N LEU A 284 3.52 7.24 -43.58
CA LEU A 284 4.31 6.06 -43.98
C LEU A 284 3.43 4.91 -44.50
N GLU A 285 2.27 4.67 -43.87
CA GLU A 285 1.29 3.70 -44.34
C GLU A 285 0.72 4.08 -45.72
N GLU A 286 0.47 5.35 -45.96
CA GLU A 286 0.01 5.85 -47.25
C GLU A 286 1.09 5.77 -48.32
N GLU A 287 2.33 6.14 -47.98
CA GLU A 287 3.50 5.94 -48.89
C GLU A 287 3.69 4.48 -49.27
N LEU A 288 3.55 3.55 -48.30
CA LEU A 288 3.66 2.11 -48.58
C LEU A 288 2.53 1.64 -49.51
N LYS A 289 1.32 2.10 -49.32
CA LYS A 289 0.19 1.82 -50.22
C LYS A 289 0.47 2.33 -51.64
N ASN A 290 1.03 3.54 -51.74
CA ASN A 290 1.37 4.12 -53.03
C ASN A 290 2.51 3.38 -53.71
N ILE A 291 3.53 2.95 -52.99
CA ILE A 291 4.63 2.11 -53.50
C ILE A 291 4.06 0.80 -54.04
N ILE A 292 3.20 0.13 -53.28
CA ILE A 292 2.56 -1.12 -53.69
C ILE A 292 1.69 -0.91 -54.94
N LYS A 293 0.87 0.11 -54.95
CA LYS A 293 0.00 0.44 -56.10
C LYS A 293 0.77 0.77 -57.36
N THR A 294 1.84 1.59 -57.23
CA THR A 294 2.71 1.92 -58.39
C THR A 294 3.45 0.71 -58.93
N ARG A 295 3.77 -0.27 -58.07
CA ARG A 295 4.33 -1.57 -58.47
C ARG A 295 3.30 -2.37 -59.27
N ASP A 296 2.08 -2.53 -58.70
CA ASP A 296 1.00 -3.34 -59.31
C ASP A 296 0.49 -2.76 -60.66
N GLU A 297 0.61 -1.42 -60.85
CA GLU A 297 0.26 -0.76 -62.12
C GLU A 297 1.36 -0.91 -63.20
N LYS A 298 2.58 -1.31 -62.82
CA LYS A 298 3.70 -1.53 -63.76
C LYS A 298 3.95 -3.01 -64.12
N GLU A 299 3.24 -3.94 -63.49
CA GLU A 299 3.11 -5.34 -63.86
C GLU A 299 2.07 -5.48 -65.03
#